data_9579f96bc1d3221428846c7df888a8c7
#
_entry.id   9579f96bc1d3221428846c7df888a8c7
#
_cell.length_a   1.000
_cell.length_b   1.000
_cell.length_c   1.000
_cell.angle_alpha   90.00
_cell.angle_beta   90.00
_cell.angle_gamma   90.00
#
_symmetry.space_group_name_H-M   'P 1'
#
loop_
_entity.id
_entity.type
_entity.pdbx_description
1 polymer ?
#
loop_
_entity_poly.entity_id
_entity_poly.type
_entity_poly.pdbx_seq_one_letter_code
_entity_poly.pdbx_strand_id
1 'polypeptide(L)'
;MTASSGRDELLVLGIDSSTTGCKAIAWDLHGEARAEGRAALPLSMPRPLWHEQPAEAWWDAAVEAIRQVTQQIDGGRIAGMCITAQRESFVPVDERGIPLRPAILWMDERCGS
;
A
#
# COMPACT_ATOMS: atom_id res chain seq x y z
N MET A 1 19.64 24.94 -21.03
CA MET A 1 19.08 24.92 -19.76
C MET A 1 19.34 23.62 -19.01
N THR A 2 19.82 23.76 -17.94
CA THR A 2 19.99 22.58 -17.14
C THR A 2 18.65 22.04 -16.78
N ALA A 3 18.46 20.80 -17.00
CA ALA A 3 17.41 20.12 -16.35
C ALA A 3 17.41 20.58 -14.90
N SER A 4 16.28 20.90 -14.38
CA SER A 4 16.17 21.16 -12.97
C SER A 4 16.98 20.09 -12.27
N SER A 5 17.81 20.50 -11.36
CA SER A 5 18.45 19.53 -10.51
C SER A 5 17.35 18.64 -9.92
N GLY A 6 17.64 17.41 -9.66
CA GLY A 6 16.65 16.50 -9.08
C GLY A 6 15.89 17.04 -7.88
N ARG A 7 16.31 18.17 -7.30
CA ARG A 7 15.65 18.79 -6.15
C ARG A 7 14.32 19.44 -6.44
N ASP A 8 14.13 19.97 -7.64
CA ASP A 8 12.92 20.74 -8.00
C ASP A 8 11.98 19.95 -8.86
N GLU A 9 12.35 18.74 -9.20
CA GLU A 9 11.55 17.90 -10.05
C GLU A 9 10.33 17.38 -9.30
N LEU A 10 9.15 17.53 -9.92
CA LEU A 10 7.93 16.98 -9.37
C LEU A 10 7.91 15.47 -9.52
N LEU A 11 7.40 14.81 -8.52
CA LEU A 11 7.26 13.35 -8.48
C LEU A 11 5.80 12.98 -8.25
N VAL A 12 5.44 11.79 -8.69
CA VAL A 12 4.13 11.19 -8.37
C VAL A 12 4.38 9.88 -7.65
N LEU A 13 3.53 9.59 -6.69
CA LEU A 13 3.67 8.39 -5.85
C LEU A 13 2.64 7.37 -6.27
N GLY A 14 3.11 6.19 -6.68
CA GLY A 14 2.26 5.03 -6.92
C GLY A 14 2.35 4.08 -5.73
N ILE A 15 1.21 3.64 -5.22
CA ILE A 15 1.15 2.70 -4.10
C ILE A 15 0.38 1.48 -4.56
N ASP A 16 0.98 0.31 -4.38
CA ASP A 16 0.33 -0.96 -4.66
C ASP A 16 0.18 -1.72 -3.33
N SER A 17 -1.06 -1.79 -2.86
CA SER A 17 -1.39 -2.50 -1.63
C SER A 17 -1.94 -3.88 -2.00
N SER A 18 -1.03 -4.80 -2.22
CA SER A 18 -1.36 -6.16 -2.64
C SER A 18 -1.67 -7.07 -1.44
N THR A 19 -1.87 -8.35 -1.68
CA THR A 19 -2.24 -9.31 -0.63
C THR A 19 -1.11 -9.57 0.37
N THR A 20 0.12 -9.68 -0.12
CA THR A 20 1.26 -10.07 0.72
C THR A 20 2.25 -8.94 0.98
N GLY A 21 2.00 -7.77 0.43
CA GLY A 21 2.89 -6.63 0.66
C GLY A 21 2.34 -5.35 0.09
N CYS A 22 2.95 -4.27 0.51
CA CYS A 22 2.68 -2.93 -0.01
C CYS A 22 3.96 -2.38 -0.60
N LYS A 23 3.85 -1.76 -1.76
CA LYS A 23 4.98 -1.18 -2.47
C LYS A 23 4.65 0.26 -2.83
N ALA A 24 5.58 1.17 -2.56
CA ALA A 24 5.43 2.57 -2.93
C ALA A 24 6.60 2.96 -3.83
N ILE A 25 6.32 3.65 -4.91
CA ILE A 25 7.35 4.13 -5.83
C ILE A 25 7.09 5.58 -6.16
N ALA A 26 8.11 6.40 -6.02
CA ALA A 26 8.09 7.78 -6.49
C ALA A 26 8.64 7.83 -7.91
N TRP A 27 7.80 8.26 -8.84
CA TRP A 27 8.12 8.33 -10.26
C TRP A 27 8.34 9.78 -10.66
N ASP A 28 9.31 10.02 -11.52
CA ASP A 28 9.41 11.33 -12.15
C ASP A 28 8.46 11.43 -13.34
N LEU A 29 8.39 12.60 -13.95
CA LEU A 29 7.48 12.83 -15.06
C LEU A 29 7.95 12.20 -16.36
N HIS A 30 9.12 11.60 -16.36
CA HIS A 30 9.67 10.86 -17.51
C HIS A 30 9.42 9.36 -17.37
N GLY A 31 8.77 8.93 -16.27
CA GLY A 31 8.47 7.52 -16.05
C GLY A 31 9.58 6.73 -15.39
N GLU A 32 10.56 7.40 -14.82
CA GLU A 32 11.64 6.72 -14.12
C GLU A 32 11.37 6.65 -12.62
N ALA A 33 11.64 5.51 -12.02
CA ALA A 33 11.52 5.32 -10.57
C ALA A 33 12.68 6.02 -9.87
N ARG A 34 12.35 6.92 -8.96
CA ARG A 34 13.35 7.70 -8.24
C ARG A 34 13.55 7.23 -6.80
N ALA A 35 12.56 6.56 -6.25
CA ALA A 35 12.64 5.99 -4.90
C ALA A 35 11.61 4.88 -4.78
N GLU A 36 11.91 3.90 -3.94
CA GLU A 36 11.04 2.75 -3.74
C GLU A 36 11.05 2.32 -2.28
N GLY A 37 9.88 1.93 -1.79
CA GLY A 37 9.73 1.36 -0.46
C GLY A 37 8.80 0.16 -0.49
N ARG A 38 8.99 -0.77 0.44
CA ARG A 38 8.19 -2.00 0.55
C ARG A 38 7.97 -2.37 2.00
N ALA A 39 6.81 -2.97 2.25
CA ALA A 39 6.52 -3.56 3.54
C ALA A 39 5.69 -4.82 3.34
N ALA A 40 6.00 -5.86 4.10
CA ALA A 40 5.27 -7.10 4.02
C ALA A 40 3.93 -6.98 4.77
N LEU A 41 2.96 -7.74 4.30
CA LEU A 41 1.66 -7.88 4.97
C LEU A 41 1.53 -9.29 5.54
N PRO A 42 1.07 -9.44 6.78
CA PRO A 42 0.84 -10.76 7.34
C PRO A 42 -0.34 -11.42 6.66
N LEU A 43 -0.29 -12.72 6.50
CA LEU A 43 -1.38 -13.52 5.97
C LEU A 43 -1.68 -14.62 6.96
N SER A 44 -2.92 -14.73 7.39
CA SER A 44 -3.35 -15.70 8.38
C SER A 44 -4.34 -16.69 7.80
N MET A 45 -4.19 -17.96 8.16
CA MET A 45 -5.13 -19.02 7.83
C MET A 45 -5.59 -19.67 9.14
N PRO A 46 -6.53 -19.04 9.86
CA PRO A 46 -6.95 -19.57 11.17
C PRO A 46 -7.67 -20.93 11.08
N ARG A 47 -8.20 -21.25 9.91
CA ARG A 47 -8.81 -22.55 9.60
C ARG A 47 -8.54 -22.88 8.15
N PRO A 48 -8.66 -24.16 7.74
CA PRO A 48 -8.54 -24.50 6.33
C PRO A 48 -9.49 -23.66 5.48
N LEU A 49 -9.01 -23.14 4.35
CA LEU A 49 -9.74 -22.30 3.40
C LEU A 49 -10.12 -20.92 3.91
N TRP A 50 -9.73 -20.56 5.14
CA TRP A 50 -9.92 -19.23 5.69
C TRP A 50 -8.66 -18.41 5.52
N HIS A 51 -8.79 -17.24 4.88
CA HIS A 51 -7.67 -16.33 4.64
C HIS A 51 -8.03 -14.97 5.20
N GLU A 52 -7.23 -14.51 6.15
CA GLU A 52 -7.51 -13.28 6.90
C GLU A 52 -6.28 -12.41 7.04
N GLN A 53 -6.52 -11.14 7.29
CA GLN A 53 -5.48 -10.15 7.51
C GLN A 53 -6.00 -9.09 8.47
N PRO A 54 -5.18 -8.60 9.44
CA PRO A 54 -5.60 -7.43 10.21
C PRO A 54 -5.67 -6.23 9.28
N ALA A 55 -6.81 -5.54 9.24
CA ALA A 55 -6.95 -4.38 8.36
C ALA A 55 -5.96 -3.26 8.71
N GLU A 56 -5.60 -3.13 9.99
CA GLU A 56 -4.61 -2.16 10.45
C GLU A 56 -3.26 -2.37 9.76
N ALA A 57 -2.95 -3.61 9.40
CA ALA A 57 -1.70 -3.93 8.73
C ALA A 57 -1.61 -3.26 7.35
N TRP A 58 -2.74 -3.02 6.69
CA TRP A 58 -2.76 -2.32 5.41
C TRP A 58 -2.24 -0.90 5.57
N TRP A 59 -2.70 -0.20 6.60
CA TRP A 59 -2.24 1.14 6.90
C TRP A 59 -0.78 1.16 7.30
N ASP A 60 -0.40 0.28 8.22
CA ASP A 60 0.97 0.22 8.73
C ASP A 60 1.98 -0.09 7.61
N ALA A 61 1.64 -1.00 6.71
CA ALA A 61 2.49 -1.34 5.58
C ALA A 61 2.61 -0.17 4.60
N ALA A 62 1.51 0.53 4.33
CA ALA A 62 1.52 1.69 3.45
C ALA A 62 2.38 2.80 4.06
N VAL A 63 2.23 3.08 5.35
CA VAL A 63 3.02 4.08 6.05
C VAL A 63 4.51 3.73 5.97
N GLU A 64 4.86 2.48 6.22
CA GLU A 64 6.26 2.04 6.18
C GLU A 64 6.84 2.14 4.77
N ALA A 65 6.10 1.72 3.76
CA ALA A 65 6.56 1.81 2.37
C ALA A 65 6.79 3.28 1.96
N ILE A 66 5.85 4.16 2.32
CA ILE A 66 5.96 5.58 2.02
C ILE A 66 7.12 6.21 2.79
N ARG A 67 7.31 5.82 4.05
CA ARG A 67 8.41 6.34 4.86
C ARG A 67 9.76 6.01 4.23
N GLN A 68 9.92 4.81 3.70
CA GLN A 68 11.14 4.44 2.98
C GLN A 68 11.38 5.33 1.76
N VAL A 69 10.31 5.66 1.04
CA VAL A 69 10.41 6.57 -0.11
C VAL A 69 10.88 7.95 0.34
N THR A 70 10.27 8.50 1.39
CA THR A 70 10.60 9.86 1.85
C THR A 70 11.95 9.95 2.55
N GLN A 71 12.59 8.83 2.84
CA GLN A 71 13.98 8.81 3.29
C GLN A 71 14.95 8.93 2.11
N GLN A 72 14.49 8.68 0.90
CA GLN A 72 15.32 8.70 -0.31
C GLN A 72 15.15 9.97 -1.12
N ILE A 73 13.99 10.62 -1.03
CA ILE A 73 13.70 11.86 -1.76
C ILE A 73 12.97 12.83 -0.82
N ASP A 74 12.94 14.09 -1.24
CA ASP A 74 12.15 15.09 -0.52
C ASP A 74 10.67 14.87 -0.79
N GLY A 75 9.92 14.50 0.25
CA GLY A 75 8.48 14.28 0.15
C GLY A 75 7.70 15.50 -0.33
N GLY A 76 8.24 16.70 -0.14
CA GLY A 76 7.63 17.93 -0.64
C GLY A 76 7.56 18.00 -2.17
N ARG A 77 8.31 17.14 -2.86
CA ARG A 77 8.29 17.07 -4.33
C ARG A 77 7.14 16.21 -4.85
N ILE A 78 6.48 15.46 -3.99
CA ILE A 78 5.38 14.57 -4.39
C ILE A 78 4.13 15.44 -4.62
N ALA A 79 3.70 15.54 -5.88
CA ALA A 79 2.59 16.38 -6.28
C ALA A 79 1.25 15.65 -6.25
N GLY A 80 1.27 14.35 -6.25
CA GLY A 80 0.04 13.56 -6.22
C GLY A 80 0.34 12.09 -6.02
N MET A 81 -0.69 11.32 -5.69
CA MET A 81 -0.53 9.89 -5.47
C MET A 81 -1.76 9.13 -5.97
N CYS A 82 -1.55 7.87 -6.26
CA CYS A 82 -2.60 6.95 -6.64
C CYS A 82 -2.35 5.60 -5.97
N ILE A 83 -3.42 4.94 -5.56
CA ILE A 83 -3.33 3.66 -4.86
C ILE A 83 -4.06 2.60 -5.67
N THR A 84 -3.41 1.45 -5.86
CA THR A 84 -4.07 0.23 -6.28
C THR A 84 -4.13 -0.73 -5.11
N ALA A 85 -5.13 -1.58 -5.08
CA ALA A 85 -5.32 -2.48 -3.95
C ALA A 85 -5.88 -3.81 -4.43
N GLN A 86 -5.76 -4.83 -3.59
CA GLN A 86 -6.40 -6.11 -3.83
C GLN A 86 -7.91 -5.92 -3.94
N ARG A 87 -8.55 -6.72 -4.78
CA ARG A 87 -9.99 -6.65 -5.02
C ARG A 87 -10.72 -7.68 -4.17
N GLU A 88 -11.98 -7.38 -3.87
CA GLU A 88 -12.93 -8.31 -3.22
C GLU A 88 -12.59 -8.68 -1.78
N SER A 89 -11.49 -8.20 -1.23
CA SER A 89 -11.23 -8.31 0.20
C SER A 89 -12.05 -7.27 0.94
N PHE A 90 -12.54 -7.60 2.13
CA PHE A 90 -13.37 -6.67 2.88
C PHE A 90 -13.14 -6.82 4.37
N VAL A 91 -13.47 -5.76 5.10
CA VAL A 91 -13.45 -5.76 6.55
C VAL A 91 -14.70 -5.03 7.05
N PRO A 92 -15.49 -5.64 7.96
CA PRO A 92 -16.59 -4.92 8.59
C PRO A 92 -16.03 -3.92 9.59
N VAL A 93 -16.61 -2.74 9.61
CA VAL A 93 -16.18 -1.67 10.51
C VAL A 93 -17.40 -1.14 11.28
N ASP A 94 -17.14 -0.51 12.42
CA ASP A 94 -18.20 0.16 13.16
C ASP A 94 -18.45 1.56 12.56
N GLU A 95 -19.33 2.32 13.21
CA GLU A 95 -19.70 3.67 12.74
C GLU A 95 -18.54 4.66 12.75
N ARG A 96 -17.44 4.34 13.45
CA ARG A 96 -16.23 5.17 13.49
C ARG A 96 -15.17 4.69 12.49
N GLY A 97 -15.49 3.65 11.72
CA GLY A 97 -14.53 3.06 10.81
C GLY A 97 -13.53 2.13 11.46
N ILE A 98 -13.78 1.67 12.69
CA ILE A 98 -12.89 0.76 13.39
C ILE A 98 -13.21 -0.68 12.99
N PRO A 99 -12.22 -1.48 12.57
CA PRO A 99 -12.47 -2.87 12.20
C PRO A 99 -13.04 -3.66 13.37
N LEU A 100 -14.08 -4.43 13.08
CA LEU A 100 -14.76 -5.27 14.06
C LEU A 100 -14.11 -6.66 14.15
N ARG A 101 -13.34 -7.02 13.16
CA ARG A 101 -12.65 -8.29 13.06
C ARG A 101 -11.57 -8.20 11.97
N PRO A 102 -10.68 -9.20 11.85
CA PRO A 102 -9.76 -9.25 10.72
C PRO A 102 -10.50 -9.26 9.38
N ALA A 103 -9.85 -8.68 8.36
CA ALA A 103 -10.40 -8.68 7.00
C ALA A 103 -10.48 -10.10 6.46
N ILE A 104 -11.49 -10.36 5.66
CA ILE A 104 -11.64 -11.61 4.91
C ILE A 104 -11.13 -11.34 3.51
N LEU A 105 -10.14 -12.12 3.09
CA LEU A 105 -9.44 -11.88 1.83
C LEU A 105 -10.15 -12.54 0.65
N TRP A 106 -9.85 -12.05 -0.52
CA TRP A 106 -10.50 -12.47 -1.76
C TRP A 106 -10.36 -13.97 -2.06
N MET A 107 -9.30 -14.63 -1.58
CA MET A 107 -9.10 -16.07 -1.80
C MET A 107 -9.77 -16.93 -0.72
N ASP A 108 -10.41 -16.31 0.27
CA ASP A 108 -11.10 -17.06 1.32
C ASP A 108 -12.27 -17.86 0.75
N GLU A 109 -12.41 -19.09 1.18
CA GLU A 109 -13.44 -19.99 0.67
C GLU A 109 -14.39 -20.49 1.75
N ARG A 110 -14.47 -19.77 2.89
CA ARG A 110 -15.33 -20.21 4.01
C ARG A 110 -16.81 -20.30 3.64
N CYS A 111 -17.26 -19.53 2.66
CA CYS A 111 -18.63 -19.53 2.21
C CYS A 111 -18.87 -20.53 1.09
N GLY A 112 -17.82 -21.19 0.63
CA GLY A 112 -17.93 -22.23 -0.36
C GLY A 112 -18.42 -23.52 0.27
N SER A 113 -19.22 -24.27 -0.41
CA SER A 113 -19.68 -25.58 0.08
C SER A 113 -18.75 -26.68 -0.36
#